data_c7194dc79f4a2aa9bc2c08bb9d10e458
#
_entry.id   c7194dc79f4a2aa9bc2c08bb9d10e458
#
_cell.length_a   1.000
_cell.length_b   1.000
_cell.length_c   1.000
_cell.angle_alpha   90.00
_cell.angle_beta   90.00
_cell.angle_gamma   90.00
#
_symmetry.space_group_name_H-M   'P 1'
#
loop_
_entity.id
_entity.type
_entity.pdbx_description
1 polymer ?
#
loop_
_entity_poly.entity_id
_entity_poly.type
_entity_poly.pdbx_seq_one_letter_code
_entity_poly.pdbx_strand_id
1 'polypeptide(L)'
;MKTASVVVAEQVGAPRLACRPALTAAALAEHHAIRREVFLNEQSVFVGSDLDEHDRAELTVRLVGYYHGVAAGSVRLFELGSGIWQGDRLAVLAPYRVHGVGAPLVRCAVATAGARGGTEMVAHVQLPNVVFFTRLGWTSVGPTETYVGLPHQQMRIRLPEPDVGAARVAEFAAGIV
;
A
#
# COMPACT_ATOMS: atom_id res chain seq x y z
N MET A 1 -9.12 8.89 31.01
CA MET A 1 -8.39 9.78 30.07
C MET A 1 -9.06 9.62 28.70
N LYS A 2 -9.67 10.69 28.17
CA LYS A 2 -10.36 10.66 26.89
C LYS A 2 -9.30 10.69 25.78
N THR A 3 -9.24 9.64 24.97
CA THR A 3 -8.50 9.62 23.70
C THR A 3 -9.09 10.72 22.80
N ALA A 4 -8.30 11.75 22.53
CA ALA A 4 -8.68 12.76 21.56
C ALA A 4 -8.71 12.11 20.17
N SER A 5 -9.91 11.85 19.65
CA SER A 5 -10.12 11.57 18.22
C SER A 5 -9.70 12.82 17.47
N VAL A 6 -8.56 12.77 16.80
CA VAL A 6 -8.20 13.77 15.80
C VAL A 6 -9.11 13.53 14.60
N VAL A 7 -10.24 14.23 14.58
CA VAL A 7 -11.06 14.38 13.37
C VAL A 7 -10.27 15.35 12.47
N VAL A 8 -9.47 14.80 11.58
CA VAL A 8 -8.87 15.60 10.50
C VAL A 8 -10.02 16.01 9.59
N ALA A 9 -10.23 17.33 9.47
CA ALA A 9 -11.31 17.87 8.65
C ALA A 9 -11.13 17.45 7.19
N GLU A 10 -12.18 16.91 6.57
CA GLU A 10 -12.20 16.64 5.14
C GLU A 10 -11.91 17.91 4.36
N GLN A 11 -10.96 17.87 3.43
CA GLN A 11 -10.61 19.00 2.60
C GLN A 11 -11.69 19.19 1.52
N VAL A 12 -12.41 20.31 1.58
CA VAL A 12 -13.43 20.66 0.58
C VAL A 12 -12.78 20.73 -0.81
N GLY A 13 -13.31 19.96 -1.78
CA GLY A 13 -12.79 19.88 -3.15
C GLY A 13 -11.72 18.81 -3.38
N ALA A 14 -11.26 18.10 -2.35
CA ALA A 14 -10.38 16.96 -2.54
C ALA A 14 -11.13 15.77 -3.17
N PRO A 15 -10.50 14.99 -4.10
CA PRO A 15 -11.11 13.81 -4.67
C PRO A 15 -11.44 12.79 -3.58
N ARG A 16 -12.52 12.01 -3.78
CA ARG A 16 -12.95 11.00 -2.81
C ARG A 16 -11.85 10.00 -2.48
N LEU A 17 -11.17 9.51 -3.49
CA LEU A 17 -10.03 8.60 -3.35
C LEU A 17 -8.87 9.12 -4.21
N ALA A 18 -7.67 9.10 -3.67
CA ALA A 18 -6.44 9.37 -4.42
C ALA A 18 -5.30 8.51 -3.85
N CYS A 19 -4.29 8.25 -4.67
CA CYS A 19 -3.06 7.59 -4.24
C CYS A 19 -1.86 8.34 -4.80
N ARG A 20 -0.91 8.69 -3.95
CA ARG A 20 0.26 9.50 -4.31
C ARG A 20 1.53 9.00 -3.66
N PRO A 21 2.69 9.18 -4.32
CA PRO A 21 3.99 8.94 -3.68
C PRO A 21 4.22 9.88 -2.49
N ALA A 22 4.80 9.35 -1.43
CA ALA A 22 5.21 10.10 -0.24
C ALA A 22 6.54 10.81 -0.49
N LEU A 23 6.53 11.88 -1.29
CA LEU A 23 7.72 12.62 -1.71
C LEU A 23 8.12 13.76 -0.75
N THR A 24 7.28 14.11 0.20
CA THR A 24 7.55 15.14 1.21
C THR A 24 7.76 14.52 2.58
N ALA A 25 8.45 15.23 3.47
CA ALA A 25 8.60 14.78 4.86
C ALA A 25 7.25 14.57 5.55
N ALA A 26 6.25 15.41 5.26
CA ALA A 26 4.90 15.28 5.79
C ALA A 26 4.22 13.98 5.29
N ALA A 27 4.22 13.73 3.98
CA ALA A 27 3.63 12.52 3.41
C ALA A 27 4.36 11.24 3.87
N LEU A 28 5.68 11.30 4.07
CA LEU A 28 6.43 10.19 4.63
C LEU A 28 6.06 9.93 6.08
N ALA A 29 5.85 10.99 6.87
CA ALA A 29 5.37 10.87 8.25
C ALA A 29 3.96 10.25 8.31
N GLU A 30 3.05 10.65 7.41
CA GLU A 30 1.72 10.03 7.26
C GLU A 30 1.83 8.54 6.92
N HIS A 31 2.67 8.18 5.95
CA HIS A 31 2.91 6.79 5.57
C HIS A 31 3.36 5.95 6.77
N HIS A 32 4.32 6.42 7.54
CA HIS A 32 4.82 5.72 8.72
C HIS A 32 3.81 5.68 9.88
N ALA A 33 3.04 6.76 10.08
CA ALA A 33 2.01 6.82 11.11
C ALA A 33 0.90 5.79 10.87
N ILE A 34 0.45 5.63 9.61
CA ILE A 34 -0.55 4.63 9.22
C ILE A 34 -0.03 3.22 9.50
N ARG A 35 1.20 2.90 9.12
CA ARG A 35 1.83 1.61 9.35
C ARG A 35 1.93 1.30 10.84
N ARG A 36 2.38 2.27 11.64
CA ARG A 36 2.47 2.14 13.09
C ARG A 36 1.11 1.82 13.70
N GLU A 37 0.08 2.56 13.32
CA GLU A 37 -1.27 2.33 13.85
C GLU A 37 -1.76 0.92 13.53
N VAL A 38 -1.64 0.47 12.29
CA VAL A 38 -2.16 -0.82 11.86
C VAL A 38 -1.29 -1.98 12.38
N PHE A 39 0.03 -1.92 12.19
CA PHE A 39 0.88 -3.09 12.45
C PHE A 39 1.35 -3.22 13.90
N LEU A 40 1.52 -2.11 14.62
CA LEU A 40 1.96 -2.14 16.01
C LEU A 40 0.78 -2.06 16.98
N ASN A 41 -0.10 -1.06 16.80
CA ASN A 41 -1.16 -0.78 17.77
C ASN A 41 -2.36 -1.73 17.61
N GLU A 42 -2.83 -1.93 16.36
CA GLU A 42 -4.02 -2.75 16.10
C GLU A 42 -3.69 -4.24 16.00
N GLN A 43 -2.76 -4.63 15.13
CA GLN A 43 -2.47 -6.04 14.85
C GLN A 43 -1.40 -6.64 15.77
N SER A 44 -0.57 -5.82 16.39
CA SER A 44 0.56 -6.24 17.23
C SER A 44 1.51 -7.24 16.54
N VAL A 45 1.66 -7.11 15.19
CA VAL A 45 2.52 -7.99 14.38
C VAL A 45 3.99 -7.66 14.59
N PHE A 46 4.29 -6.38 14.88
CA PHE A 46 5.64 -5.91 15.17
C PHE A 46 5.72 -5.33 16.58
N VAL A 47 6.88 -5.49 17.21
CA VAL A 47 7.19 -4.91 18.51
C VAL A 47 8.16 -3.74 18.33
N GLY A 48 7.80 -2.57 18.85
CA GLY A 48 8.62 -1.36 18.79
C GLY A 48 8.59 -0.64 17.43
N SER A 49 8.91 -1.31 16.33
CA SER A 49 8.92 -0.70 15.00
C SER A 49 8.68 -1.76 13.91
N ASP A 50 8.01 -1.36 12.82
CA ASP A 50 7.89 -2.15 11.59
C ASP A 50 8.87 -1.69 10.50
N LEU A 51 9.76 -0.75 10.82
CA LEU A 51 10.78 -0.25 9.91
C LEU A 51 11.90 -1.29 9.73
N ASP A 52 12.38 -1.41 8.51
CA ASP A 52 13.48 -2.29 8.13
C ASP A 52 14.47 -1.60 7.17
N GLU A 53 15.39 -2.37 6.58
CA GLU A 53 16.39 -1.88 5.65
C GLU A 53 15.79 -1.24 4.39
N HIS A 54 14.64 -1.74 3.90
CA HIS A 54 13.96 -1.17 2.74
C HIS A 54 13.42 0.23 3.01
N ASP A 55 13.15 0.59 4.27
CA ASP A 55 12.73 1.96 4.60
C ASP A 55 13.86 2.98 4.48
N ARG A 56 15.12 2.53 4.44
CA ARG A 56 16.32 3.38 4.23
C ARG A 56 16.78 3.41 2.78
N ALA A 57 16.32 2.48 1.95
CA ALA A 57 16.72 2.37 0.56
C ALA A 57 16.08 3.48 -0.29
N GLU A 58 16.91 4.19 -1.08
CA GLU A 58 16.46 5.30 -1.93
C GLU A 58 15.43 4.89 -2.98
N LEU A 59 15.58 3.70 -3.55
CA LEU A 59 14.72 3.21 -4.63
C LEU A 59 13.38 2.66 -4.13
N THR A 60 13.19 2.55 -2.83
CA THR A 60 11.91 2.13 -2.26
C THR A 60 10.85 3.19 -2.47
N VAL A 61 9.73 2.78 -3.05
CA VAL A 61 8.56 3.63 -3.24
C VAL A 61 7.60 3.46 -2.07
N ARG A 62 7.12 4.59 -1.57
CA ARG A 62 6.13 4.67 -0.50
C ARG A 62 4.94 5.42 -1.03
N LEU A 63 3.76 4.80 -1.00
CA LEU A 63 2.52 5.41 -1.46
C LEU A 63 1.61 5.67 -0.27
N VAL A 64 0.85 6.75 -0.36
CA VAL A 64 -0.22 7.11 0.58
C VAL A 64 -1.54 7.16 -0.16
N GLY A 65 -2.54 6.47 0.36
CA GLY A 65 -3.92 6.53 -0.09
C GLY A 65 -4.68 7.56 0.73
N TYR A 66 -5.39 8.43 0.04
CA TYR A 66 -6.17 9.51 0.63
C TYR A 66 -7.66 9.29 0.42
N TYR A 67 -8.45 9.57 1.45
CA TYR A 67 -9.90 9.65 1.39
C TYR A 67 -10.32 11.09 1.70
N HIS A 68 -10.94 11.79 0.73
CA HIS A 68 -11.26 13.23 0.83
C HIS A 68 -10.09 14.09 1.35
N GLY A 69 -8.87 13.81 0.85
CA GLY A 69 -7.65 14.51 1.24
C GLY A 69 -7.02 14.08 2.56
N VAL A 70 -7.65 13.16 3.30
CA VAL A 70 -7.12 12.62 4.56
C VAL A 70 -6.31 11.36 4.29
N ALA A 71 -5.09 11.28 4.82
CA ALA A 71 -4.25 10.08 4.72
C ALA A 71 -4.91 8.90 5.44
N ALA A 72 -5.29 7.88 4.70
CA ALA A 72 -6.15 6.79 5.16
C ALA A 72 -5.52 5.41 4.99
N GLY A 73 -4.51 5.27 4.13
CA GLY A 73 -3.82 4.01 3.89
C GLY A 73 -2.43 4.20 3.32
N SER A 74 -1.63 3.16 3.35
CA SER A 74 -0.26 3.15 2.85
C SER A 74 0.11 1.81 2.22
N VAL A 75 1.06 1.82 1.31
CA VAL A 75 1.71 0.63 0.77
C VAL A 75 3.15 0.97 0.40
N ARG A 76 4.05 0.00 0.57
CA ARG A 76 5.46 0.10 0.20
C ARG A 76 5.76 -0.88 -0.92
N LEU A 77 6.63 -0.50 -1.88
CA LEU A 77 7.09 -1.38 -2.93
C LEU A 77 8.56 -1.11 -3.27
N PHE A 78 9.28 -2.15 -3.67
CA PHE A 78 10.68 -2.09 -4.07
C PHE A 78 11.01 -3.21 -5.04
N GLU A 79 12.06 -3.02 -5.84
CA GLU A 79 12.51 -4.02 -6.80
C GLU A 79 13.39 -5.07 -6.11
N LEU A 80 13.12 -6.34 -6.41
CA LEU A 80 13.96 -7.48 -6.01
C LEU A 80 15.07 -7.78 -7.02
N GLY A 81 14.98 -7.22 -8.21
CA GLY A 81 15.88 -7.44 -9.34
C GLY A 81 15.17 -8.06 -10.55
N SER A 82 15.77 -7.94 -11.72
CA SER A 82 15.29 -8.53 -12.98
C SER A 82 13.84 -8.18 -13.32
N GLY A 83 13.39 -6.98 -12.96
CA GLY A 83 12.02 -6.52 -13.20
C GLY A 83 10.96 -7.11 -12.27
N ILE A 84 11.37 -7.87 -11.24
CA ILE A 84 10.46 -8.38 -10.22
C ILE A 84 10.40 -7.39 -9.06
N TRP A 85 9.20 -6.99 -8.70
CA TRP A 85 8.91 -6.07 -7.60
C TRP A 85 8.24 -6.78 -6.44
N GLN A 86 8.48 -6.34 -5.23
CA GLN A 86 7.72 -6.73 -4.05
C GLN A 86 6.86 -5.57 -3.57
N GLY A 87 5.58 -5.87 -3.32
CA GLY A 87 4.68 -5.00 -2.56
C GLY A 87 4.52 -5.53 -1.15
N ASP A 88 4.66 -4.64 -0.16
CA ASP A 88 4.45 -4.99 1.23
C ASP A 88 3.90 -3.82 2.04
N ARG A 89 3.73 -4.02 3.35
CA ARG A 89 3.26 -3.00 4.29
C ARG A 89 1.96 -2.30 3.83
N LEU A 90 1.06 -3.04 3.14
CA LEU A 90 -0.28 -2.54 2.86
C LEU A 90 -1.04 -2.38 4.17
N ALA A 91 -1.44 -1.17 4.46
CA ALA A 91 -2.19 -0.82 5.65
C ALA A 91 -3.31 0.16 5.31
N VAL A 92 -4.50 -0.04 5.88
CA VAL A 92 -5.62 0.89 5.81
C VAL A 92 -6.13 1.10 7.22
N LEU A 93 -6.23 2.35 7.64
CA LEU A 93 -6.77 2.72 8.95
C LEU A 93 -8.22 2.21 9.10
N ALA A 94 -8.55 1.65 10.25
CA ALA A 94 -9.83 0.99 10.50
C ALA A 94 -11.07 1.79 10.06
N PRO A 95 -11.19 3.11 10.34
CA PRO A 95 -12.35 3.90 9.92
C PRO A 95 -12.53 3.99 8.40
N TYR A 96 -11.45 3.80 7.62
CA TYR A 96 -11.48 3.99 6.16
C TYR A 96 -11.58 2.69 5.36
N ARG A 97 -11.56 1.51 5.99
CA ARG A 97 -11.66 0.21 5.30
C ARG A 97 -12.96 0.05 4.54
N VAL A 98 -14.06 0.52 5.10
CA VAL A 98 -15.38 0.48 4.47
C VAL A 98 -15.53 1.43 3.28
N HIS A 99 -14.59 2.37 3.12
CA HIS A 99 -14.61 3.36 2.04
C HIS A 99 -13.81 2.95 0.79
N GLY A 100 -13.24 1.74 0.80
CA GLY A 100 -12.61 1.14 -0.38
C GLY A 100 -11.20 1.66 -0.70
N VAL A 101 -10.47 2.20 0.27
CA VAL A 101 -9.11 2.77 0.09
C VAL A 101 -8.08 1.72 -0.35
N GLY A 102 -8.24 0.47 0.05
CA GLY A 102 -7.26 -0.59 -0.19
C GLY A 102 -7.07 -0.95 -1.66
N ALA A 103 -8.16 -1.04 -2.44
CA ALA A 103 -8.07 -1.45 -3.84
C ALA A 103 -7.31 -0.42 -4.72
N PRO A 104 -7.57 0.89 -4.65
CA PRO A 104 -6.77 1.90 -5.32
C PRO A 104 -5.29 1.86 -4.91
N LEU A 105 -4.96 1.66 -3.64
CA LEU A 105 -3.58 1.52 -3.17
C LEU A 105 -2.85 0.36 -3.86
N VAL A 106 -3.45 -0.83 -3.88
CA VAL A 106 -2.85 -2.00 -4.54
C VAL A 106 -2.69 -1.77 -6.03
N ARG A 107 -3.71 -1.23 -6.70
CA ARG A 107 -3.65 -0.92 -8.14
C ARG A 107 -2.63 0.16 -8.46
N CYS A 108 -2.52 1.18 -7.62
CA CYS A 108 -1.50 2.23 -7.77
C CYS A 108 -0.08 1.68 -7.59
N ALA A 109 0.14 0.77 -6.64
CA ALA A 109 1.42 0.09 -6.47
C ALA A 109 1.80 -0.74 -7.71
N VAL A 110 0.86 -1.52 -8.26
CA VAL A 110 1.03 -2.28 -9.50
C VAL A 110 1.36 -1.37 -10.68
N ALA A 111 0.61 -0.27 -10.85
CA ALA A 111 0.85 0.71 -11.91
C ALA A 111 2.22 1.38 -11.76
N THR A 112 2.62 1.72 -10.52
CA THR A 112 3.91 2.37 -10.24
C THR A 112 5.09 1.46 -10.57
N ALA A 113 5.02 0.18 -10.21
CA ALA A 113 6.07 -0.78 -10.55
C ALA A 113 6.16 -1.01 -12.06
N GLY A 114 5.01 -1.11 -12.77
CA GLY A 114 4.98 -1.18 -14.23
C GLY A 114 5.57 0.05 -14.90
N ALA A 115 5.21 1.27 -14.44
CA ALA A 115 5.78 2.52 -14.93
C ALA A 115 7.31 2.60 -14.79
N ARG A 116 7.88 1.84 -13.87
CA ARG A 116 9.33 1.73 -13.64
C ARG A 116 9.98 0.56 -14.38
N GLY A 117 9.27 -0.07 -15.31
CA GLY A 117 9.79 -1.17 -16.14
C GLY A 117 9.74 -2.54 -15.48
N GLY A 118 9.03 -2.68 -14.36
CA GLY A 118 8.77 -3.98 -13.74
C GLY A 118 7.87 -4.85 -14.62
N THR A 119 8.05 -6.16 -14.54
CA THR A 119 7.28 -7.15 -15.30
C THR A 119 6.32 -7.96 -14.44
N GLU A 120 6.68 -8.18 -13.18
CA GLU A 120 5.89 -8.92 -12.21
C GLU A 120 6.01 -8.29 -10.82
N MET A 121 4.93 -8.34 -10.03
CA MET A 121 4.95 -8.00 -8.61
C MET A 121 4.53 -9.20 -7.78
N VAL A 122 5.24 -9.42 -6.69
CA VAL A 122 4.92 -10.43 -5.66
C VAL A 122 4.56 -9.76 -4.34
N ALA A 123 3.77 -10.46 -3.53
CA ALA A 123 3.40 -10.02 -2.19
C ALA A 123 3.16 -11.22 -1.27
N HIS A 124 3.50 -11.09 0.02
CA HIS A 124 3.09 -12.02 1.07
C HIS A 124 1.78 -11.51 1.67
N VAL A 125 0.67 -12.17 1.36
CA VAL A 125 -0.68 -11.74 1.68
C VAL A 125 -1.20 -12.52 2.88
N GLN A 126 -1.61 -11.84 3.95
CA GLN A 126 -2.28 -12.48 5.09
C GLN A 126 -3.53 -13.23 4.60
N LEU A 127 -3.76 -14.45 5.10
CA LEU A 127 -4.83 -15.33 4.60
C LEU A 127 -6.22 -14.67 4.50
N PRO A 128 -6.67 -13.85 5.45
CA PRO A 128 -7.96 -13.18 5.35
C PRO A 128 -8.09 -12.25 4.13
N ASN A 129 -6.97 -11.79 3.56
CA ASN A 129 -6.93 -10.85 2.45
C ASN A 129 -6.76 -11.52 1.07
N VAL A 130 -6.57 -12.85 1.01
CA VAL A 130 -6.32 -13.57 -0.27
C VAL A 130 -7.46 -13.37 -1.26
N VAL A 131 -8.72 -13.45 -0.81
CA VAL A 131 -9.90 -13.23 -1.68
C VAL A 131 -9.92 -11.80 -2.24
N PHE A 132 -9.54 -10.81 -1.44
CA PHE A 132 -9.44 -9.41 -1.88
C PHE A 132 -8.39 -9.25 -3.00
N PHE A 133 -7.19 -9.80 -2.82
CA PHE A 133 -6.15 -9.77 -3.84
C PHE A 133 -6.54 -10.55 -5.11
N THR A 134 -7.18 -11.71 -4.96
CA THR A 134 -7.69 -12.49 -6.11
C THR A 134 -8.67 -11.67 -6.96
N ARG A 135 -9.58 -10.93 -6.33
CA ARG A 135 -10.50 -10.01 -7.03
C ARG A 135 -9.79 -8.86 -7.76
N LEU A 136 -8.58 -8.53 -7.34
CA LEU A 136 -7.73 -7.54 -8.01
C LEU A 136 -6.84 -8.13 -9.12
N GLY A 137 -7.00 -9.43 -9.43
CA GLY A 137 -6.27 -10.12 -10.50
C GLY A 137 -4.98 -10.80 -10.07
N TRP A 138 -4.73 -10.89 -8.77
CA TRP A 138 -3.57 -11.61 -8.25
C TRP A 138 -3.82 -13.12 -8.20
N THR A 139 -2.76 -13.91 -8.39
CA THR A 139 -2.79 -15.37 -8.32
C THR A 139 -1.90 -15.90 -7.20
N SER A 140 -2.36 -16.92 -6.48
CA SER A 140 -1.59 -17.59 -5.44
C SER A 140 -0.43 -18.40 -6.04
N VAL A 141 0.70 -18.43 -5.34
CA VAL A 141 1.92 -19.15 -5.70
C VAL A 141 2.37 -20.01 -4.53
N GLY A 142 2.53 -21.30 -4.78
CA GLY A 142 3.01 -22.24 -3.75
C GLY A 142 2.06 -22.43 -2.56
N PRO A 143 2.54 -23.09 -1.51
CA PRO A 143 1.79 -23.30 -0.28
C PRO A 143 1.73 -22.05 0.59
N THR A 144 0.88 -22.08 1.61
CA THR A 144 0.87 -21.10 2.70
C THR A 144 2.17 -21.18 3.49
N GLU A 145 2.72 -20.03 3.82
CA GLU A 145 3.97 -19.88 4.58
C GLU A 145 3.75 -19.08 5.85
N THR A 146 4.63 -19.26 6.85
CA THR A 146 4.68 -18.34 8.00
C THR A 146 5.60 -17.17 7.65
N TYR A 147 5.04 -15.97 7.63
CA TYR A 147 5.77 -14.72 7.39
C TYR A 147 5.43 -13.73 8.51
N VAL A 148 6.47 -13.19 9.17
CA VAL A 148 6.33 -12.29 10.32
C VAL A 148 5.39 -12.87 11.41
N GLY A 149 5.52 -14.18 11.68
CA GLY A 149 4.75 -14.88 12.72
C GLY A 149 3.29 -15.19 12.38
N LEU A 150 2.80 -14.83 11.20
CA LEU A 150 1.44 -15.08 10.73
C LEU A 150 1.41 -15.91 9.46
N PRO A 151 0.34 -16.71 9.22
CA PRO A 151 0.18 -17.44 7.97
C PRO A 151 -0.09 -16.47 6.81
N HIS A 152 0.71 -16.58 5.75
CA HIS A 152 0.60 -15.79 4.53
C HIS A 152 0.56 -16.70 3.31
N GLN A 153 -0.08 -16.21 2.26
CA GLN A 153 -0.03 -16.77 0.91
C GLN A 153 0.84 -15.85 0.05
N GLN A 154 1.87 -16.40 -0.58
CA GLN A 154 2.56 -15.65 -1.63
C GLN A 154 1.62 -15.50 -2.83
N MET A 155 1.50 -14.29 -3.33
CA MET A 155 0.69 -13.98 -4.50
C MET A 155 1.50 -13.17 -5.51
N ARG A 156 1.12 -13.25 -6.78
CA ARG A 156 1.77 -12.50 -7.86
C ARG A 156 0.77 -11.91 -8.84
N ILE A 157 1.21 -10.85 -9.53
CA ILE A 157 0.48 -10.22 -10.63
C ILE A 157 1.45 -9.76 -11.71
N ARG A 158 1.06 -9.89 -12.98
CA ARG A 158 1.78 -9.28 -14.10
C ARG A 158 1.60 -7.76 -14.07
N LEU A 159 2.68 -7.02 -14.31
CA LEU A 159 2.66 -5.57 -14.34
C LEU A 159 2.26 -5.03 -15.72
N PRO A 160 1.65 -3.84 -15.80
CA PRO A 160 1.36 -3.17 -17.07
C PRO A 160 2.65 -2.68 -17.71
N GLU A 161 2.59 -2.44 -19.02
CA GLU A 161 3.68 -1.77 -19.75
C GLU A 161 3.93 -0.38 -19.17
N PRO A 162 5.17 0.16 -19.29
CA PRO A 162 5.58 1.38 -18.60
C PRO A 162 4.70 2.61 -18.85
N ASP A 163 4.30 2.86 -20.10
CA ASP A 163 3.44 3.97 -20.49
C ASP A 163 2.01 3.82 -19.95
N VAL A 164 1.47 2.62 -19.96
CA VAL A 164 0.16 2.30 -19.34
C VAL A 164 0.23 2.48 -17.84
N GLY A 165 1.30 2.02 -17.19
CA GLY A 165 1.56 2.21 -15.78
C GLY A 165 1.62 3.69 -15.40
N ALA A 166 2.37 4.49 -16.16
CA ALA A 166 2.52 5.93 -15.92
C ALA A 166 1.18 6.68 -16.04
N ALA A 167 0.39 6.37 -17.07
CA ALA A 167 -0.94 6.96 -17.23
C ALA A 167 -1.85 6.67 -16.03
N ARG A 168 -1.88 5.43 -15.57
CA ARG A 168 -2.68 5.03 -14.40
C ARG A 168 -2.21 5.70 -13.10
N VAL A 169 -0.90 5.84 -12.90
CA VAL A 169 -0.37 6.57 -11.73
C VAL A 169 -0.87 8.01 -11.71
N ALA A 170 -0.88 8.68 -12.86
CA ALA A 170 -1.42 10.04 -12.97
C ALA A 170 -2.92 10.10 -12.63
N GLU A 171 -3.72 9.12 -13.09
CA GLU A 171 -5.14 9.00 -12.77
C GLU A 171 -5.35 8.85 -11.25
N PHE A 172 -4.63 7.93 -10.61
CA PHE A 172 -4.71 7.74 -9.15
C PHE A 172 -4.31 9.00 -8.38
N ALA A 173 -3.28 9.72 -8.83
CA ALA A 173 -2.85 10.97 -8.19
C ALA A 173 -3.89 12.09 -8.31
N ALA A 174 -4.62 12.12 -9.44
CA ALA A 174 -5.72 13.06 -9.68
C ALA A 174 -7.04 12.65 -8.96
N GLY A 175 -7.15 11.40 -8.51
CA GLY A 175 -8.34 10.89 -7.87
C GLY A 175 -9.38 10.30 -8.83
N ILE A 176 -8.95 9.86 -9.99
CA ILE A 176 -9.78 9.13 -10.97
C ILE A 176 -9.57 7.63 -10.68
N VAL A 177 -10.49 7.02 -9.91
CA VAL A 177 -10.40 5.62 -9.46
C VAL A 177 -11.77 4.95 -9.51
#